data_a3c3ee59cdde3376aaf86a427de4bf56
#
_entry.id   a3c3ee59cdde3376aaf86a427de4bf56
#
_cell.length_a   1.000
_cell.length_b   1.000
_cell.length_c   1.000
_cell.angle_alpha   90.00
_cell.angle_beta   90.00
_cell.angle_gamma   90.00
#
_symmetry.space_group_name_H-M   'P 1'
#
loop_
_entity.id
_entity.type
_entity.pdbx_description
1 polymer ?
#
loop_
_entity_poly.entity_id
_entity_poly.type
_entity_poly.pdbx_seq_one_letter_code
_entity_poly.pdbx_strand_id
1 'polypeptide(L)'
;ESLLRRGVRAGVPKLYKSSFASERTPAHIGIGVAGDKQECYRVSLLNPLDSPDPAWSYKTEFLSDGASEIISDGVRNKKNLNPQAGLAALKMVELETDNTAAQLMRALQEFAIYCPNTPTLRGINPDQQSRLPVGLNGGQLAEAFELLRKHLESQGDEGDAILDQVLGLIDWVADVGTTSQAGSLLSPKVPRSKHLLKFTDRFMQKSRNELTAYDASEGALYVLFTAALCLLPQSPRIFAIDNLDQALNPRLVTSLTKHLAGWLKYQDPQRQLLFTAHNPAVLDGLDLTDPEVRLFAVER
;
A
#
# COMPACT_ATOMS: atom_id res chain seq x y z
N GLU A 1 -4.75 -0.65 16.37
CA GLU A 1 -5.79 -1.60 16.80
C GLU A 1 -5.86 -2.83 15.90
N SER A 2 -5.86 -2.67 14.57
CA SER A 2 -5.90 -3.82 13.65
C SER A 2 -4.66 -4.71 13.73
N LEU A 3 -3.47 -4.15 13.96
CA LEU A 3 -2.25 -4.92 14.17
C LEU A 3 -2.32 -5.76 15.45
N LEU A 4 -2.79 -5.17 16.53
CA LEU A 4 -2.92 -5.86 17.82
C LEU A 4 -3.91 -7.02 17.74
N ARG A 5 -5.02 -6.85 17.04
CA ARG A 5 -6.04 -7.89 16.89
C ARG A 5 -5.67 -8.96 15.86
N ARG A 6 -5.07 -8.58 14.72
CA ARG A 6 -4.65 -9.53 13.67
C ARG A 6 -3.38 -10.27 14.00
N GLY A 7 -2.55 -9.71 14.87
CA GLY A 7 -1.31 -10.32 15.31
C GLY A 7 -1.45 -11.68 16.00
N VAL A 8 -2.66 -12.19 16.20
CA VAL A 8 -2.94 -13.47 16.86
C VAL A 8 -3.58 -14.49 15.91
N ARG A 9 -3.37 -14.34 14.59
CA ARG A 9 -3.82 -15.27 13.53
C ARG A 9 -5.19 -15.91 13.84
N ALA A 10 -6.27 -15.14 13.70
CA ALA A 10 -7.64 -15.60 13.89
C ALA A 10 -7.89 -16.27 15.26
N GLY A 11 -7.21 -15.83 16.33
CA GLY A 11 -7.44 -16.33 17.68
C GLY A 11 -6.69 -17.62 18.02
N VAL A 12 -5.70 -18.04 17.21
CA VAL A 12 -4.84 -19.18 17.54
C VAL A 12 -3.45 -18.70 17.97
N PRO A 13 -3.26 -18.33 19.24
CA PRO A 13 -2.05 -17.68 19.73
C PRO A 13 -0.77 -18.46 19.50
N LYS A 14 -0.86 -19.80 19.57
CA LYS A 14 0.30 -20.69 19.44
C LYS A 14 0.93 -20.70 18.04
N LEU A 15 0.16 -20.41 17.00
CA LEU A 15 0.66 -20.39 15.62
C LEU A 15 1.38 -19.08 15.25
N TYR A 16 1.30 -18.08 16.10
CA TYR A 16 1.84 -16.76 15.86
C TYR A 16 3.30 -16.62 16.24
N LYS A 17 3.77 -17.45 17.16
CA LYS A 17 5.15 -17.43 17.64
C LYS A 17 6.03 -18.30 16.75
N SER A 18 7.31 -17.97 16.69
CA SER A 18 8.28 -18.79 15.99
C SER A 18 8.15 -20.25 16.45
N SER A 19 8.03 -21.15 15.50
CA SER A 19 7.93 -22.58 15.74
C SER A 19 9.24 -23.33 15.53
N PHE A 20 10.37 -22.62 15.41
CA PHE A 20 11.68 -23.24 15.35
C PHE A 20 11.99 -23.92 16.68
N ALA A 21 12.17 -25.25 16.64
CA ALA A 21 12.36 -26.07 17.84
C ALA A 21 13.66 -25.75 18.60
N SER A 22 14.64 -25.14 17.93
CA SER A 22 15.96 -24.82 18.50
C SER A 22 16.06 -23.42 19.11
N GLU A 23 15.05 -22.56 18.90
CA GLU A 23 15.14 -21.18 19.32
C GLU A 23 14.14 -20.80 20.42
N ARG A 24 14.59 -19.92 21.29
CA ARG A 24 13.76 -19.36 22.34
C ARG A 24 12.77 -18.38 21.74
N THR A 25 11.49 -18.72 21.75
CA THR A 25 10.42 -17.84 21.24
C THR A 25 10.34 -16.56 22.06
N PRO A 26 10.48 -15.36 21.44
CA PRO A 26 10.40 -14.11 22.17
C PRO A 26 8.95 -13.84 22.63
N ALA A 27 8.84 -13.29 23.83
CA ALA A 27 7.52 -12.90 24.39
C ALA A 27 7.01 -11.57 23.79
N HIS A 28 7.85 -10.84 23.08
CA HIS A 28 7.52 -9.50 22.58
C HIS A 28 8.07 -9.27 21.17
N ILE A 29 7.46 -8.32 20.48
CA ILE A 29 7.87 -7.84 19.17
C ILE A 29 8.19 -6.34 19.31
N GLY A 30 9.37 -5.93 18.84
CA GLY A 30 9.75 -4.52 18.76
C GLY A 30 9.53 -3.98 17.33
N ILE A 31 8.95 -2.79 17.24
CA ILE A 31 8.81 -2.04 15.99
C ILE A 31 9.40 -0.66 16.23
N GLY A 32 10.25 -0.21 15.31
CA GLY A 32 10.82 1.14 15.34
C GLY A 32 10.73 1.79 13.99
N VAL A 33 10.41 3.09 13.98
CA VAL A 33 10.41 3.94 12.79
C VAL A 33 11.14 5.22 13.15
N ALA A 34 11.99 5.70 12.26
CA ALA A 34 12.72 6.95 12.40
C ALA A 34 12.61 7.77 11.12
N GLY A 35 12.62 9.07 11.25
CA GLY A 35 12.68 10.00 10.14
C GLY A 35 14.06 10.68 10.04
N ASP A 36 14.22 11.55 9.06
CA ASP A 36 15.50 12.16 8.67
C ASP A 36 16.01 13.21 9.69
N LYS A 37 15.13 13.79 10.49
CA LYS A 37 15.47 14.78 11.51
C LYS A 37 15.68 14.15 12.88
N GLN A 38 15.96 12.85 12.94
CA GLN A 38 16.14 12.04 14.14
C GLN A 38 14.87 11.84 14.98
N GLU A 39 13.71 12.30 14.49
CA GLU A 39 12.44 11.93 15.10
C GLU A 39 12.26 10.41 15.01
N CYS A 40 11.72 9.82 16.06
CA CYS A 40 11.51 8.38 16.05
C CYS A 40 10.35 7.95 16.95
N TYR A 41 9.70 6.88 16.52
CA TYR A 41 8.71 6.15 17.30
C TYR A 41 9.15 4.70 17.46
N ARG A 42 9.19 4.21 18.68
CA ARG A 42 9.51 2.81 18.99
C ARG A 42 8.46 2.25 19.93
N VAL A 43 7.99 1.06 19.61
CA VAL A 43 7.00 0.32 20.40
C VAL A 43 7.45 -1.11 20.60
N SER A 44 7.23 -1.66 21.80
CA SER A 44 7.36 -3.08 22.08
C SER A 44 6.00 -3.62 22.49
N LEU A 45 5.56 -4.67 21.81
CA LEU A 45 4.31 -5.35 22.07
C LEU A 45 4.58 -6.68 22.75
N LEU A 46 3.81 -6.99 23.78
CA LEU A 46 3.92 -8.20 24.58
C LEU A 46 2.69 -9.09 24.40
N ASN A 47 2.93 -10.39 24.27
CA ASN A 47 1.91 -11.41 24.46
C ASN A 47 2.53 -12.55 25.29
N PRO A 48 1.95 -12.90 26.47
CA PRO A 48 2.50 -13.92 27.34
C PRO A 48 2.68 -15.26 26.62
N LEU A 49 3.79 -15.97 26.91
CA LEU A 49 4.09 -17.25 26.26
C LEU A 49 3.24 -18.39 26.83
N ASP A 50 3.04 -18.41 28.13
CA ASP A 50 2.38 -19.52 28.84
C ASP A 50 0.86 -19.47 28.68
N SER A 51 0.29 -18.27 28.67
CA SER A 51 -1.14 -18.04 28.47
C SER A 51 -1.34 -16.87 27.52
N PRO A 52 -1.27 -17.09 26.19
CA PRO A 52 -1.39 -16.04 25.21
C PRO A 52 -2.79 -15.41 25.19
N ASP A 53 -2.81 -14.09 25.25
CA ASP A 53 -4.04 -13.31 25.11
C ASP A 53 -4.50 -13.23 23.64
N PRO A 54 -5.81 -13.02 23.39
CA PRO A 54 -6.34 -12.80 22.03
C PRO A 54 -5.77 -11.57 21.31
N ALA A 55 -5.21 -10.62 22.05
CA ALA A 55 -4.61 -9.40 21.51
C ALA A 55 -3.26 -9.12 22.18
N TRP A 56 -2.38 -8.42 21.43
CA TRP A 56 -1.12 -7.93 21.97
C TRP A 56 -1.33 -6.71 22.85
N SER A 57 -0.46 -6.58 23.85
CA SER A 57 -0.44 -5.42 24.76
C SER A 57 0.81 -4.60 24.55
N TYR A 58 0.72 -3.30 24.76
CA TYR A 58 1.89 -2.42 24.78
C TYR A 58 2.76 -2.73 26.01
N LYS A 59 4.04 -3.01 25.77
CA LYS A 59 5.03 -3.19 26.83
C LYS A 59 5.81 -1.92 27.09
N THR A 60 6.35 -1.33 26.04
CA THR A 60 7.09 -0.07 26.06
C THR A 60 6.67 0.79 24.89
N GLU A 61 6.75 2.10 25.04
CA GLU A 61 6.50 3.07 24.01
C GLU A 61 7.45 4.24 24.16
N PHE A 62 8.00 4.72 23.05
CA PHE A 62 8.92 5.84 22.99
C PHE A 62 8.59 6.70 21.79
N LEU A 63 8.52 8.01 21.98
CA LEU A 63 8.34 9.00 20.92
C LEU A 63 9.28 10.17 21.16
N SER A 64 10.04 10.56 20.14
CA SER A 64 10.92 11.73 20.15
C SER A 64 10.74 12.54 18.88
N ASP A 65 10.88 13.84 18.97
CA ASP A 65 10.92 14.76 17.83
C ASP A 65 12.36 15.00 17.30
N GLY A 66 13.34 14.29 17.86
CA GLY A 66 14.76 14.43 17.56
C GLY A 66 15.49 15.37 18.54
N ALA A 67 14.80 16.31 19.15
CA ALA A 67 15.36 17.24 20.13
C ALA A 67 14.99 16.86 21.57
N SER A 68 13.78 16.36 21.76
CA SER A 68 13.22 16.00 23.07
C SER A 68 12.50 14.66 23.07
N GLU A 69 12.44 14.03 24.24
CA GLU A 69 11.63 12.83 24.46
C GLU A 69 10.21 13.25 24.85
N ILE A 70 9.24 12.96 23.94
CA ILE A 70 7.82 13.27 24.16
C ILE A 70 7.16 12.17 24.99
N ILE A 71 7.54 10.91 24.71
CA ILE A 71 7.12 9.73 25.47
C ILE A 71 8.36 8.91 25.77
N SER A 72 8.67 8.82 27.06
CA SER A 72 9.71 7.92 27.59
C SER A 72 9.02 6.95 28.56
N ASP A 73 8.24 6.03 28.02
CA ASP A 73 7.54 5.04 28.85
C ASP A 73 8.34 3.73 28.83
N GLY A 74 9.02 3.46 29.94
CA GLY A 74 9.66 2.18 30.16
C GLY A 74 8.65 1.04 30.12
N VAL A 75 8.66 0.15 31.10
CA VAL A 75 7.69 -0.95 31.18
C VAL A 75 6.34 -0.41 31.70
N ARG A 76 5.27 -0.63 30.94
CA ARG A 76 3.90 -0.26 31.35
C ARG A 76 3.37 -1.21 32.45
N ASN A 77 3.66 -0.92 33.68
CA ASN A 77 3.15 -1.69 34.84
C ASN A 77 2.03 -0.98 35.61
N LYS A 78 1.41 0.05 35.03
CA LYS A 78 0.34 0.79 35.71
C LYS A 78 -1.00 0.04 35.58
N LYS A 79 -1.52 -0.45 36.69
CA LYS A 79 -2.76 -1.26 36.77
C LYS A 79 -4.03 -0.58 36.20
N ASN A 80 -4.02 0.72 35.96
CA ASN A 80 -5.19 1.51 35.55
C ASN A 80 -5.16 1.95 34.08
N LEU A 81 -4.17 1.53 33.28
CA LEU A 81 -4.10 1.85 31.87
C LEU A 81 -4.60 0.67 31.02
N ASN A 82 -5.35 0.98 29.99
CA ASN A 82 -5.70 -0.05 28.99
C ASN A 82 -4.41 -0.54 28.31
N PRO A 83 -4.02 -1.80 28.48
CA PRO A 83 -2.78 -2.34 27.91
C PRO A 83 -2.78 -2.40 26.38
N GLN A 84 -3.95 -2.28 25.76
CA GLN A 84 -4.09 -2.28 24.29
C GLN A 84 -4.14 -0.87 23.68
N ALA A 85 -4.03 0.19 24.51
CA ALA A 85 -4.04 1.57 24.05
C ALA A 85 -2.63 2.18 24.07
N GLY A 86 -2.17 2.75 22.96
CA GLY A 86 -0.92 3.50 22.86
C GLY A 86 -1.02 4.90 23.47
N LEU A 87 0.06 5.41 24.04
CA LEU A 87 0.13 6.79 24.55
C LEU A 87 0.39 7.81 23.45
N ALA A 88 1.06 7.42 22.38
CA ALA A 88 1.40 8.30 21.27
C ALA A 88 0.15 8.96 20.67
N ALA A 89 -0.94 8.22 20.52
CA ALA A 89 -2.20 8.77 20.00
C ALA A 89 -2.78 9.89 20.89
N LEU A 90 -2.61 9.81 22.20
CA LEU A 90 -3.05 10.86 23.14
C LEU A 90 -2.12 12.06 23.08
N LYS A 91 -0.83 11.85 22.97
CA LYS A 91 0.16 12.93 22.89
C LYS A 91 0.10 13.71 21.59
N MET A 92 -0.35 13.08 20.50
CA MET A 92 -0.55 13.76 19.22
C MET A 92 -1.47 14.99 19.29
N VAL A 93 -2.44 14.99 20.19
CA VAL A 93 -3.38 16.11 20.38
C VAL A 93 -2.68 17.33 21.00
N GLU A 94 -1.60 17.11 21.75
CA GLU A 94 -0.84 18.16 22.43
C GLU A 94 0.28 18.75 21.56
N LEU A 95 0.65 18.07 20.44
CA LEU A 95 1.74 18.49 19.58
C LEU A 95 1.27 19.48 18.51
N GLU A 96 2.09 20.47 18.22
CA GLU A 96 1.90 21.37 17.09
C GLU A 96 1.97 20.59 15.77
N THR A 97 1.28 21.10 14.74
CA THR A 97 1.14 20.38 13.45
C THR A 97 2.44 20.27 12.67
N ASP A 98 3.38 21.17 12.90
CA ASP A 98 4.71 21.22 12.28
C ASP A 98 5.79 20.46 13.07
N ASN A 99 5.46 19.96 14.27
CA ASN A 99 6.36 19.11 15.06
C ASN A 99 6.69 17.81 14.28
N THR A 100 7.97 17.46 14.20
CA THR A 100 8.46 16.32 13.42
C THR A 100 7.90 14.98 13.90
N ALA A 101 7.73 14.80 15.22
CA ALA A 101 7.09 13.61 15.78
C ALA A 101 5.60 13.53 15.38
N ALA A 102 4.89 14.67 15.34
CA ALA A 102 3.50 14.70 14.87
C ALA A 102 3.40 14.34 13.40
N GLN A 103 4.32 14.82 12.56
CA GLN A 103 4.40 14.47 11.14
C GLN A 103 4.69 12.98 10.94
N LEU A 104 5.67 12.42 11.67
CA LEU A 104 5.98 10.99 11.65
C LEU A 104 4.75 10.14 12.04
N MET A 105 4.07 10.51 13.11
CA MET A 105 2.89 9.78 13.58
C MET A 105 1.72 9.85 12.60
N ARG A 106 1.52 10.97 11.90
CA ARG A 106 0.51 11.08 10.83
C ARG A 106 0.86 10.17 9.67
N ALA A 107 2.12 10.19 9.20
CA ALA A 107 2.56 9.28 8.14
C ALA A 107 2.34 7.81 8.50
N LEU A 108 2.58 7.43 9.78
CA LEU A 108 2.28 6.09 10.28
C LEU A 108 0.78 5.76 10.35
N GLN A 109 -0.07 6.74 10.66
CA GLN A 109 -1.54 6.56 10.64
C GLN A 109 -2.07 6.37 9.22
N GLU A 110 -1.44 7.03 8.25
CA GLU A 110 -1.78 6.93 6.83
C GLU A 110 -1.19 5.68 6.17
N PHE A 111 -0.18 5.07 6.78
CA PHE A 111 0.44 3.85 6.24
C PHE A 111 -0.60 2.75 5.99
N ALA A 112 -0.52 2.17 4.80
CA ALA A 112 -1.38 1.06 4.40
C ALA A 112 -0.58 0.03 3.60
N ILE A 113 -0.97 -1.24 3.76
CA ILE A 113 -0.49 -2.35 2.94
C ILE A 113 -1.61 -2.68 1.96
N TYR A 114 -1.38 -2.42 0.69
CA TYR A 114 -2.30 -2.70 -0.38
C TYR A 114 -2.09 -4.12 -0.90
N CYS A 115 -3.19 -4.86 -1.06
CA CYS A 115 -3.19 -6.24 -1.54
C CYS A 115 -4.21 -6.35 -2.68
N PRO A 116 -3.87 -5.88 -3.90
CA PRO A 116 -4.81 -5.91 -5.01
C PRO A 116 -5.25 -7.35 -5.34
N ASN A 117 -6.51 -7.50 -5.69
CA ASN A 117 -7.01 -8.78 -6.18
C ASN A 117 -7.95 -8.58 -7.37
N THR A 118 -7.89 -9.47 -8.33
CA THR A 118 -8.58 -9.36 -9.62
C THR A 118 -10.09 -9.20 -9.51
N PRO A 119 -10.83 -9.94 -8.69
CA PRO A 119 -12.27 -9.75 -8.56
C PRO A 119 -12.65 -8.35 -8.09
N THR A 120 -11.89 -7.76 -7.18
CA THR A 120 -12.14 -6.40 -6.66
C THR A 120 -11.72 -5.35 -7.68
N LEU A 121 -10.56 -5.50 -8.33
CA LEU A 121 -10.09 -4.62 -9.41
C LEU A 121 -11.08 -4.56 -10.59
N ARG A 122 -11.77 -5.66 -10.87
CA ARG A 122 -12.83 -5.74 -11.90
C ARG A 122 -14.17 -5.16 -11.45
N GLY A 123 -14.31 -4.77 -10.18
CA GLY A 123 -15.57 -4.28 -9.62
C GLY A 123 -16.61 -5.38 -9.39
N ILE A 124 -16.20 -6.66 -9.35
CA ILE A 124 -17.08 -7.82 -9.06
C ILE A 124 -17.37 -7.88 -7.56
N ASN A 125 -16.32 -7.78 -6.76
CA ASN A 125 -16.41 -7.80 -5.31
C ASN A 125 -16.20 -6.39 -4.75
N PRO A 126 -16.98 -5.95 -3.76
CA PRO A 126 -16.73 -4.70 -3.08
C PRO A 126 -15.41 -4.79 -2.28
N ASP A 127 -14.72 -3.68 -2.17
CA ASP A 127 -13.58 -3.58 -1.26
C ASP A 127 -14.06 -3.60 0.19
N GLN A 128 -13.44 -4.41 1.00
CA GLN A 128 -13.80 -4.51 2.44
C GLN A 128 -13.39 -3.26 3.22
N GLN A 129 -12.38 -2.53 2.75
CA GLN A 129 -11.88 -1.32 3.38
C GLN A 129 -11.61 -0.25 2.33
N SER A 130 -12.43 0.78 2.36
CA SER A 130 -12.22 1.97 1.55
C SER A 130 -10.98 2.72 2.07
N ARG A 131 -9.86 2.56 1.39
CA ARG A 131 -8.61 3.28 1.66
C ARG A 131 -8.20 4.02 0.40
N LEU A 132 -8.11 5.34 0.49
CA LEU A 132 -7.72 6.16 -0.64
C LEU A 132 -6.29 5.80 -1.13
N PRO A 133 -6.04 5.98 -2.44
CA PRO A 133 -6.99 6.37 -3.49
C PRO A 133 -7.73 5.20 -4.15
N VAL A 134 -7.21 3.98 -4.07
CA VAL A 134 -7.64 2.84 -4.90
C VAL A 134 -8.46 1.79 -4.13
N GLY A 135 -8.63 1.94 -2.80
CA GLY A 135 -9.09 0.86 -1.93
C GLY A 135 -7.97 -0.14 -1.62
N LEU A 136 -8.01 -0.83 -0.47
CA LEU A 136 -6.92 -1.77 -0.10
C LEU A 136 -6.75 -2.91 -1.09
N ASN A 137 -7.85 -3.35 -1.70
CA ASN A 137 -7.88 -4.47 -2.65
C ASN A 137 -8.15 -4.02 -4.09
N GLY A 138 -8.29 -2.71 -4.33
CA GLY A 138 -8.49 -2.14 -5.66
C GLY A 138 -9.93 -1.83 -6.04
N GLY A 139 -10.86 -1.79 -5.08
CA GLY A 139 -12.29 -1.58 -5.37
C GLY A 139 -12.66 -0.17 -5.84
N GLN A 140 -11.74 0.79 -5.75
CA GLN A 140 -11.91 2.17 -6.24
C GLN A 140 -11.00 2.48 -7.45
N LEU A 141 -10.52 1.45 -8.16
CA LEU A 141 -9.55 1.64 -9.24
C LEU A 141 -10.10 2.53 -10.37
N ALA A 142 -11.37 2.41 -10.72
CA ALA A 142 -11.97 3.21 -11.80
C ALA A 142 -11.98 4.71 -11.43
N GLU A 143 -12.43 5.03 -10.22
CA GLU A 143 -12.46 6.39 -9.70
C GLU A 143 -11.05 6.96 -9.54
N ALA A 144 -10.13 6.14 -9.02
CA ALA A 144 -8.73 6.54 -8.86
C ALA A 144 -8.06 6.82 -10.21
N PHE A 145 -8.31 6.01 -11.24
CA PHE A 145 -7.75 6.23 -12.56
C PHE A 145 -8.32 7.49 -13.23
N GLU A 146 -9.61 7.78 -13.04
CA GLU A 146 -10.21 9.04 -13.51
C GLU A 146 -9.55 10.27 -12.85
N LEU A 147 -9.30 10.18 -11.54
CA LEU A 147 -8.59 11.24 -10.81
C LEU A 147 -7.14 11.37 -11.29
N LEU A 148 -6.46 10.24 -11.52
CA LEU A 148 -5.09 10.22 -12.03
C LEU A 148 -5.00 10.91 -13.41
N ARG A 149 -5.89 10.55 -14.32
CA ARG A 149 -5.92 11.14 -15.65
C ARG A 149 -6.11 12.65 -15.58
N LYS A 150 -7.10 13.13 -14.82
CA LYS A 150 -7.34 14.57 -14.62
C LYS A 150 -6.14 15.27 -13.97
N HIS A 151 -5.50 14.63 -13.02
CA HIS A 151 -4.31 15.16 -12.36
C HIS A 151 -3.16 15.32 -13.36
N LEU A 152 -2.85 14.28 -14.14
CA LEU A 152 -1.78 14.33 -15.13
C LEU A 152 -2.09 15.33 -16.26
N GLU A 153 -3.31 15.35 -16.79
CA GLU A 153 -3.73 16.36 -17.79
C GLU A 153 -3.54 17.80 -17.28
N SER A 154 -3.71 18.04 -15.99
CA SER A 154 -3.47 19.36 -15.38
C SER A 154 -2.00 19.76 -15.29
N GLN A 155 -1.07 18.82 -15.46
CA GLN A 155 0.38 19.05 -15.44
C GLN A 155 0.95 19.33 -16.86
N GLY A 156 0.11 19.33 -17.90
CA GLY A 156 0.51 19.57 -19.28
C GLY A 156 1.42 18.50 -19.86
N ASP A 157 2.39 18.90 -20.70
CA ASP A 157 3.25 17.98 -21.46
C ASP A 157 3.97 16.94 -20.59
N GLU A 158 4.35 17.30 -19.36
CA GLU A 158 5.02 16.38 -18.45
C GLU A 158 4.06 15.30 -17.94
N GLY A 159 2.83 15.69 -17.59
CA GLY A 159 1.79 14.75 -17.19
C GLY A 159 1.37 13.82 -18.33
N ASP A 160 1.26 14.35 -19.55
CA ASP A 160 0.96 13.57 -20.75
C ASP A 160 2.06 12.53 -21.00
N ALA A 161 3.33 12.89 -20.86
CA ALA A 161 4.45 11.96 -20.98
C ALA A 161 4.40 10.84 -19.92
N ILE A 162 3.99 11.14 -18.67
CA ILE A 162 3.81 10.13 -17.64
C ILE A 162 2.62 9.21 -17.97
N LEU A 163 1.50 9.77 -18.45
CA LEU A 163 0.35 8.96 -18.86
C LEU A 163 0.72 8.01 -20.00
N ASP A 164 1.48 8.49 -20.98
CA ASP A 164 1.99 7.67 -22.08
C ASP A 164 2.90 6.54 -21.57
N GLN A 165 3.74 6.78 -20.55
CA GLN A 165 4.53 5.72 -19.91
C GLN A 165 3.63 4.65 -19.27
N VAL A 166 2.59 5.05 -18.54
CA VAL A 166 1.64 4.12 -17.91
C VAL A 166 0.92 3.29 -18.96
N LEU A 167 0.35 3.91 -20.00
CA LEU A 167 -0.37 3.22 -21.07
C LEU A 167 0.57 2.37 -21.93
N GLY A 168 1.81 2.80 -22.14
CA GLY A 168 2.84 2.08 -22.86
C GLY A 168 3.25 0.73 -22.25
N LEU A 169 3.02 0.55 -20.94
CA LEU A 169 3.20 -0.75 -20.28
C LEU A 169 2.16 -1.79 -20.69
N ILE A 170 1.02 -1.35 -21.21
CA ILE A 170 -0.10 -2.20 -21.60
C ILE A 170 -0.18 -2.21 -23.13
N ASP A 171 0.59 -3.08 -23.76
CA ASP A 171 0.88 -3.09 -25.21
C ASP A 171 -0.33 -3.11 -26.13
N TRP A 172 -1.45 -3.69 -25.70
CA TRP A 172 -2.69 -3.78 -26.48
C TRP A 172 -3.62 -2.55 -26.32
N VAL A 173 -3.39 -1.71 -25.33
CA VAL A 173 -4.25 -0.55 -25.01
C VAL A 173 -3.89 0.66 -25.88
N ALA A 174 -4.89 1.25 -26.51
CA ALA A 174 -4.79 2.55 -27.17
C ALA A 174 -5.18 3.70 -26.24
N ASP A 175 -6.20 3.49 -25.39
CA ASP A 175 -6.69 4.46 -24.40
C ASP A 175 -7.42 3.77 -23.25
N VAL A 176 -7.42 4.41 -22.08
CA VAL A 176 -8.17 3.98 -20.90
C VAL A 176 -9.00 5.14 -20.38
N GLY A 177 -10.24 4.90 -20.11
CA GLY A 177 -11.16 5.84 -19.49
C GLY A 177 -12.07 5.17 -18.47
N THR A 178 -13.12 5.87 -18.07
CA THR A 178 -14.14 5.35 -17.17
C THR A 178 -15.54 5.48 -17.81
N THR A 179 -16.44 4.61 -17.40
CA THR A 179 -17.84 4.67 -17.84
C THR A 179 -18.80 4.31 -16.70
N SER A 180 -19.91 5.03 -16.62
CA SER A 180 -21.07 4.65 -15.81
C SER A 180 -22.14 3.91 -16.62
N GLN A 181 -22.03 3.92 -17.95
CA GLN A 181 -22.98 3.35 -18.90
C GLN A 181 -22.51 1.99 -19.42
N ALA A 182 -22.33 1.04 -18.53
CA ALA A 182 -21.87 -0.31 -18.91
C ALA A 182 -22.93 -1.15 -19.66
N GLY A 183 -24.14 -0.68 -19.83
CA GLY A 183 -25.26 -1.45 -20.38
C GLY A 183 -25.11 -1.90 -21.84
N SER A 184 -24.25 -1.23 -22.61
CA SER A 184 -23.88 -1.65 -23.97
C SER A 184 -22.68 -2.62 -24.01
N LEU A 185 -21.87 -2.65 -22.95
CA LEU A 185 -20.63 -3.42 -22.89
C LEU A 185 -20.74 -4.69 -22.03
N LEU A 186 -21.62 -4.68 -21.03
CA LEU A 186 -21.81 -5.81 -20.11
C LEU A 186 -23.27 -6.23 -20.03
N SER A 187 -23.48 -7.54 -19.90
CA SER A 187 -24.83 -8.09 -19.62
C SER A 187 -25.39 -7.49 -18.31
N PRO A 188 -26.70 -7.18 -18.28
CA PRO A 188 -27.36 -6.68 -17.06
C PRO A 188 -27.25 -7.62 -15.83
N LYS A 189 -26.96 -8.90 -16.09
CA LYS A 189 -26.83 -9.93 -15.03
C LYS A 189 -25.45 -9.95 -14.37
N VAL A 190 -24.47 -9.23 -14.94
CA VAL A 190 -23.12 -9.16 -14.38
C VAL A 190 -23.08 -8.19 -13.20
N PRO A 191 -22.68 -8.60 -11.99
CA PRO A 191 -22.44 -7.71 -10.87
C PRO A 191 -21.41 -6.65 -11.25
N ARG A 192 -21.66 -5.39 -10.92
CA ARG A 192 -20.76 -4.30 -11.30
C ARG A 192 -20.84 -3.11 -10.33
N SER A 193 -19.72 -2.41 -10.21
CA SER A 193 -19.66 -1.12 -9.56
C SER A 193 -20.34 -0.03 -10.43
N LYS A 194 -20.61 1.12 -9.83
CA LYS A 194 -21.21 2.26 -10.52
C LYS A 194 -20.30 2.83 -11.62
N HIS A 195 -19.00 2.85 -11.37
CA HIS A 195 -17.96 3.26 -12.33
C HIS A 195 -17.12 2.05 -12.70
N LEU A 196 -16.83 1.92 -13.98
CA LEU A 196 -16.01 0.85 -14.53
C LEU A 196 -14.91 1.44 -15.40
N LEU A 197 -13.74 0.82 -15.38
CA LEU A 197 -12.70 1.07 -16.38
C LEU A 197 -13.19 0.63 -17.74
N LYS A 198 -12.93 1.46 -18.74
CA LYS A 198 -13.17 1.21 -20.16
C LYS A 198 -11.83 1.32 -20.89
N PHE A 199 -11.50 0.27 -21.63
CA PHE A 199 -10.29 0.17 -22.45
C PHE A 199 -10.64 0.24 -23.92
N THR A 200 -9.81 0.91 -24.69
CA THR A 200 -9.86 0.86 -26.16
C THR A 200 -8.69 0.02 -26.64
N ASP A 201 -8.99 -1.11 -27.27
CA ASP A 201 -7.98 -2.01 -27.83
C ASP A 201 -7.50 -1.50 -29.20
N ARG A 202 -6.17 -1.42 -29.39
CA ARG A 202 -5.57 -0.90 -30.64
C ARG A 202 -5.58 -1.88 -31.80
N PHE A 203 -5.72 -3.20 -31.52
CA PHE A 203 -5.65 -4.26 -32.52
C PHE A 203 -7.02 -4.74 -32.96
N MET A 204 -8.08 -4.44 -32.19
CA MET A 204 -9.44 -4.83 -32.54
C MET A 204 -10.07 -3.85 -33.55
N GLN A 205 -11.09 -4.33 -34.26
CA GLN A 205 -11.88 -3.48 -35.15
C GLN A 205 -12.55 -2.35 -34.37
N LYS A 206 -12.49 -1.11 -34.88
CA LYS A 206 -13.02 0.11 -34.22
C LYS A 206 -14.46 0.00 -33.75
N SER A 207 -15.30 -0.84 -34.39
CA SER A 207 -16.70 -1.05 -33.98
C SER A 207 -16.86 -2.01 -32.79
N ARG A 208 -15.78 -2.67 -32.33
CA ARG A 208 -15.80 -3.71 -31.28
C ARG A 208 -14.57 -3.66 -30.38
N ASN A 209 -13.87 -2.54 -30.32
CA ASN A 209 -12.61 -2.42 -29.59
C ASN A 209 -12.75 -1.81 -28.19
N GLU A 210 -13.96 -1.61 -27.72
CA GLU A 210 -14.21 -1.17 -26.36
C GLU A 210 -14.41 -2.39 -25.44
N LEU A 211 -13.59 -2.46 -24.41
CA LEU A 211 -13.58 -3.51 -23.39
C LEU A 211 -13.78 -2.89 -22.01
N THR A 212 -14.23 -3.69 -21.07
CA THR A 212 -14.30 -3.25 -19.66
C THR A 212 -13.21 -3.94 -18.82
N ALA A 213 -13.09 -3.58 -17.54
CA ALA A 213 -12.23 -4.27 -16.60
C ALA A 213 -12.50 -5.79 -16.51
N TYR A 214 -13.70 -6.25 -16.89
CA TYR A 214 -14.02 -7.69 -16.96
C TYR A 214 -13.22 -8.43 -18.03
N ASP A 215 -13.01 -7.77 -19.16
CA ASP A 215 -12.36 -8.35 -20.34
C ASP A 215 -10.85 -8.08 -20.36
N ALA A 216 -10.42 -7.06 -19.62
CA ALA A 216 -9.03 -6.65 -19.56
C ALA A 216 -8.14 -7.73 -18.91
N SER A 217 -6.88 -7.79 -19.35
CA SER A 217 -5.88 -8.63 -18.71
C SER A 217 -5.67 -8.22 -17.25
N GLU A 218 -5.41 -9.18 -16.37
CA GLU A 218 -5.10 -8.89 -14.96
C GLU A 218 -3.91 -7.95 -14.85
N GLY A 219 -2.86 -8.18 -15.63
CA GLY A 219 -1.67 -7.34 -15.62
C GLY A 219 -1.97 -5.87 -15.92
N ALA A 220 -2.89 -5.57 -16.84
CA ALA A 220 -3.31 -4.21 -17.11
C ALA A 220 -3.92 -3.53 -15.87
N LEU A 221 -4.79 -4.24 -15.15
CA LEU A 221 -5.41 -3.72 -13.92
C LEU A 221 -4.38 -3.48 -12.82
N TYR A 222 -3.40 -4.38 -12.66
CA TYR A 222 -2.32 -4.24 -11.69
C TYR A 222 -1.38 -3.07 -12.03
N VAL A 223 -1.08 -2.85 -13.30
CA VAL A 223 -0.31 -1.67 -13.74
C VAL A 223 -1.04 -0.38 -13.39
N LEU A 224 -2.32 -0.27 -13.73
CA LEU A 224 -3.12 0.94 -13.43
C LEU A 224 -3.26 1.17 -11.93
N PHE A 225 -3.44 0.09 -11.16
CA PHE A 225 -3.49 0.17 -9.69
C PHE A 225 -2.20 0.72 -9.10
N THR A 226 -1.05 0.19 -9.53
CA THR A 226 0.27 0.63 -9.07
C THR A 226 0.57 2.06 -9.49
N ALA A 227 0.25 2.42 -10.74
CA ALA A 227 0.41 3.79 -11.24
C ALA A 227 -0.43 4.79 -10.44
N ALA A 228 -1.69 4.46 -10.14
CA ALA A 228 -2.56 5.32 -9.34
C ALA A 228 -1.99 5.53 -7.92
N LEU A 229 -1.45 4.47 -7.28
CA LEU A 229 -0.81 4.61 -5.97
C LEU A 229 0.47 5.46 -6.00
N CYS A 230 1.29 5.32 -7.04
CA CYS A 230 2.54 6.07 -7.13
C CYS A 230 2.33 7.54 -7.51
N LEU A 231 1.33 7.84 -8.33
CA LEU A 231 1.18 9.14 -9.01
C LEU A 231 0.07 10.03 -8.45
N LEU A 232 -0.88 9.51 -7.66
CA LEU A 232 -1.93 10.36 -7.09
C LEU A 232 -1.48 11.10 -5.83
N PRO A 233 -1.78 12.40 -5.70
CA PRO A 233 -1.48 13.19 -4.49
C PRO A 233 -2.11 12.62 -3.22
N GLN A 234 -3.29 11.99 -3.34
CA GLN A 234 -4.06 11.41 -2.22
C GLN A 234 -3.48 10.11 -1.67
N SER A 235 -2.47 9.53 -2.33
CA SER A 235 -1.80 8.33 -1.82
C SER A 235 -1.02 8.65 -0.55
N PRO A 236 -0.94 7.69 0.39
CA PRO A 236 -0.12 7.86 1.59
C PRO A 236 1.34 8.17 1.22
N ARG A 237 2.00 8.97 2.06
CA ARG A 237 3.42 9.25 1.86
C ARG A 237 4.29 7.98 1.98
N ILE A 238 3.89 7.08 2.87
CA ILE A 238 4.53 5.77 3.05
C ILE A 238 3.46 4.72 2.87
N PHE A 239 3.65 3.80 1.94
CA PHE A 239 2.72 2.69 1.70
C PHE A 239 3.45 1.44 1.25
N ALA A 240 2.75 0.30 1.33
CA ALA A 240 3.28 -0.96 0.86
C ALA A 240 2.33 -1.62 -0.14
N ILE A 241 2.89 -2.40 -1.06
CA ILE A 241 2.15 -3.30 -1.97
C ILE A 241 2.64 -4.72 -1.71
N ASP A 242 1.73 -5.59 -1.30
CA ASP A 242 2.04 -7.00 -1.12
C ASP A 242 1.91 -7.75 -2.45
N ASN A 243 2.95 -8.52 -2.81
CA ASN A 243 3.06 -9.24 -4.07
C ASN A 243 2.89 -8.34 -5.31
N LEU A 244 3.75 -7.34 -5.47
CA LEU A 244 3.73 -6.39 -6.61
C LEU A 244 3.74 -7.11 -7.97
N ASP A 245 4.40 -8.24 -8.07
CA ASP A 245 4.57 -9.05 -9.27
C ASP A 245 3.39 -10.00 -9.55
N GLN A 246 2.38 -10.02 -8.69
CA GLN A 246 1.20 -10.85 -8.89
C GLN A 246 0.51 -10.49 -10.22
N ALA A 247 0.09 -11.52 -10.96
CA ALA A 247 -0.58 -11.40 -12.26
C ALA A 247 0.24 -10.72 -13.39
N LEU A 248 1.51 -10.44 -13.15
CA LEU A 248 2.40 -9.84 -14.14
C LEU A 248 3.34 -10.91 -14.74
N ASN A 249 3.52 -10.88 -16.04
CA ASN A 249 4.59 -11.68 -16.67
C ASN A 249 5.96 -11.02 -16.41
N PRO A 250 7.08 -11.75 -16.51
CA PRO A 250 8.42 -11.23 -16.18
C PRO A 250 8.78 -9.95 -16.93
N ARG A 251 8.45 -9.86 -18.23
CA ARG A 251 8.73 -8.66 -19.03
C ARG A 251 7.99 -7.43 -18.50
N LEU A 252 6.70 -7.60 -18.15
CA LEU A 252 5.89 -6.51 -17.62
C LEU A 252 6.36 -6.08 -16.22
N VAL A 253 6.75 -7.06 -15.37
CA VAL A 253 7.35 -6.78 -14.05
C VAL A 253 8.60 -5.92 -14.21
N THR A 254 9.55 -6.32 -15.05
CA THR A 254 10.77 -5.54 -15.31
C THR A 254 10.44 -4.14 -15.82
N SER A 255 9.49 -4.04 -16.76
CA SER A 255 9.09 -2.74 -17.31
C SER A 255 8.43 -1.84 -16.27
N LEU A 256 7.53 -2.39 -15.43
CA LEU A 256 6.87 -1.63 -14.37
C LEU A 256 7.87 -1.12 -13.33
N THR A 257 8.76 -1.99 -12.84
CA THR A 257 9.71 -1.64 -11.79
C THR A 257 10.72 -0.56 -12.21
N LYS A 258 11.04 -0.45 -13.51
CA LYS A 258 11.85 0.65 -14.05
C LYS A 258 11.23 2.03 -13.84
N HIS A 259 9.91 2.12 -13.78
CA HIS A 259 9.22 3.41 -13.66
C HIS A 259 8.91 3.80 -12.21
N LEU A 260 8.91 2.86 -11.25
CA LEU A 260 8.45 3.11 -9.89
C LEU A 260 9.16 4.29 -9.21
N ALA A 261 10.49 4.29 -9.23
CA ALA A 261 11.27 5.36 -8.59
C ALA A 261 10.99 6.73 -9.22
N GLY A 262 10.89 6.78 -10.56
CA GLY A 262 10.56 8.00 -11.29
C GLY A 262 9.16 8.52 -10.95
N TRP A 263 8.16 7.65 -10.92
CA TRP A 263 6.78 8.03 -10.60
C TRP A 263 6.62 8.53 -9.16
N LEU A 264 7.30 7.90 -8.20
CA LEU A 264 7.28 8.33 -6.81
C LEU A 264 7.91 9.73 -6.66
N LYS A 265 9.11 9.93 -7.26
CA LYS A 265 9.82 11.22 -7.23
C LYS A 265 9.07 12.33 -7.94
N TYR A 266 8.40 12.02 -9.05
CA TYR A 266 7.58 12.97 -9.78
C TYR A 266 6.45 13.55 -8.93
N GLN A 267 5.78 12.70 -8.16
CA GLN A 267 4.65 13.12 -7.32
C GLN A 267 5.10 13.77 -6.00
N ASP A 268 6.02 13.15 -5.30
CA ASP A 268 6.57 13.64 -4.02
C ASP A 268 7.93 12.98 -3.77
N PRO A 269 9.06 13.74 -3.81
CA PRO A 269 10.39 13.19 -3.57
C PRO A 269 10.57 12.46 -2.24
N GLN A 270 9.69 12.69 -1.27
CA GLN A 270 9.74 12.03 0.04
C GLN A 270 8.82 10.81 0.13
N ARG A 271 8.10 10.47 -0.94
CA ARG A 271 7.20 9.31 -0.96
C ARG A 271 8.01 8.01 -0.96
N GLN A 272 7.56 7.04 -0.16
CA GLN A 272 8.22 5.75 -0.02
C GLN A 272 7.26 4.60 -0.32
N LEU A 273 7.70 3.70 -1.17
CA LEU A 273 7.02 2.44 -1.49
C LEU A 273 7.84 1.28 -0.95
N LEU A 274 7.20 0.44 -0.13
CA LEU A 274 7.70 -0.88 0.21
C LEU A 274 6.90 -1.91 -0.60
N PHE A 275 7.55 -2.92 -1.14
CA PHE A 275 6.79 -3.99 -1.78
C PHE A 275 7.46 -5.34 -1.58
N THR A 276 6.65 -6.39 -1.60
CA THR A 276 7.12 -7.77 -1.67
C THR A 276 7.00 -8.28 -3.09
N ALA A 277 7.92 -9.13 -3.50
CA ALA A 277 7.90 -9.80 -4.80
C ALA A 277 8.57 -11.17 -4.71
N HIS A 278 8.15 -12.08 -5.56
CA HIS A 278 8.70 -13.43 -5.69
C HIS A 278 9.38 -13.65 -7.04
N ASN A 279 9.08 -12.84 -8.04
CA ASN A 279 9.66 -12.96 -9.37
C ASN A 279 10.99 -12.20 -9.44
N PRO A 280 12.12 -12.87 -9.73
CA PRO A 280 13.42 -12.21 -9.80
C PRO A 280 13.52 -11.14 -10.91
N ALA A 281 12.65 -11.15 -11.91
CA ALA A 281 12.57 -10.13 -12.95
C ALA A 281 12.30 -8.71 -12.39
N VAL A 282 11.83 -8.59 -11.16
CA VAL A 282 11.74 -7.32 -10.43
C VAL A 282 13.11 -6.64 -10.33
N LEU A 283 14.17 -7.42 -10.06
CA LEU A 283 15.53 -6.89 -9.89
C LEU A 283 16.08 -6.32 -11.21
N ASP A 284 15.71 -6.90 -12.34
CA ASP A 284 16.14 -6.41 -13.67
C ASP A 284 15.59 -5.02 -14.00
N GLY A 285 14.54 -4.60 -13.33
CA GLY A 285 13.93 -3.27 -13.51
C GLY A 285 14.39 -2.23 -12.50
N LEU A 286 15.02 -2.63 -11.40
CA LEU A 286 15.45 -1.72 -10.34
C LEU A 286 16.89 -1.26 -10.57
N ASP A 287 17.15 0.03 -10.39
CA ASP A 287 18.51 0.54 -10.29
C ASP A 287 19.02 0.37 -8.85
N LEU A 288 19.71 -0.75 -8.59
CA LEU A 288 20.28 -1.05 -7.27
C LEU A 288 21.52 -0.20 -6.94
N THR A 289 21.98 0.64 -7.87
CA THR A 289 23.06 1.62 -7.61
C THR A 289 22.52 2.94 -7.08
N ASP A 290 21.22 3.20 -7.24
CA ASP A 290 20.53 4.34 -6.65
C ASP A 290 20.45 4.14 -5.12
N PRO A 291 21.04 5.06 -4.30
CA PRO A 291 21.00 4.94 -2.83
C PRO A 291 19.60 5.00 -2.23
N GLU A 292 18.61 5.45 -3.00
CA GLU A 292 17.20 5.47 -2.58
C GLU A 292 16.48 4.14 -2.83
N VAL A 293 17.07 3.23 -3.61
CA VAL A 293 16.56 1.87 -3.82
C VAL A 293 17.25 0.90 -2.88
N ARG A 294 16.47 0.18 -2.07
CA ARG A 294 16.99 -0.79 -1.11
C ARG A 294 16.35 -2.16 -1.27
N LEU A 295 17.19 -3.17 -1.32
CA LEU A 295 16.78 -4.57 -1.39
C LEU A 295 16.98 -5.25 -0.03
N PHE A 296 15.97 -5.94 0.44
CA PHE A 296 16.02 -6.77 1.65
C PHE A 296 15.69 -8.22 1.27
N ALA A 297 16.60 -9.14 1.55
CA ALA A 297 16.34 -10.57 1.45
C ALA A 297 15.79 -11.08 2.79
N VAL A 298 14.68 -11.81 2.75
CA VAL A 298 14.10 -12.45 3.95
C VAL A 298 14.34 -13.95 3.84
N GLU A 299 15.16 -14.47 4.75
CA GLU A 299 15.47 -15.89 4.85
C GLU A 299 14.82 -16.48 6.12
N ARG A 300 14.56 -17.80 6.08
CA ARG A 300 14.07 -18.55 7.23
C ARG A 300 15.21 -19.08 8.07
#